data_0f92d4425b718ca22bb04c10ffdb6774
#
_entry.id   0f92d4425b718ca22bb04c10ffdb6774
#
_cell.length_a   1.000
_cell.length_b   1.000
_cell.length_c   1.000
_cell.angle_alpha   90.00
_cell.angle_beta   90.00
_cell.angle_gamma   90.00
#
_symmetry.space_group_name_H-M   'P 1'
#
loop_
_entity.id
_entity.type
_entity.pdbx_description
1 polymer ?
#
loop_
_entity_poly.entity_id
_entity_poly.type
_entity_poly.pdbx_seq_one_letter_code
_entity_poly.pdbx_strand_id
1 'polypeptide(L)' 'MSSSVSEAVMELDLTGAPVVVFRHASHGRVNLVYRRPDGNVGWIDPPAAAH' A
#
# COMPACT_ATOMS: atom_id res chain seq x y z
N MET A 1 7.71 7.93 -5.42
CA MET A 1 6.93 7.44 -6.57
C MET A 1 5.46 7.33 -6.18
N SER A 2 4.56 7.76 -7.05
CA SER A 2 3.13 7.66 -6.80
C SER A 2 2.58 6.42 -7.51
N SER A 3 1.73 5.68 -6.81
CA SER A 3 1.16 4.43 -7.33
C SER A 3 -0.30 4.30 -6.95
N SER A 4 -1.02 3.51 -7.72
CA SER A 4 -2.35 3.08 -7.32
C SER A 4 -2.23 1.90 -6.35
N VAL A 5 -3.32 1.61 -5.65
CA VAL A 5 -3.34 0.45 -4.75
C VAL A 5 -3.08 -0.84 -5.53
N SER A 6 -3.68 -1.00 -6.71
CA SER A 6 -3.47 -2.22 -7.50
C SER A 6 -2.02 -2.37 -7.97
N GLU A 7 -1.35 -1.28 -8.29
CA GLU A 7 0.08 -1.33 -8.63
C GLU A 7 0.92 -1.74 -7.43
N ALA A 8 0.60 -1.22 -6.24
CA ALA A 8 1.31 -1.58 -5.02
C ALA A 8 1.09 -3.04 -4.66
N VAL A 9 -0.13 -3.55 -4.83
CA VAL A 9 -0.42 -4.97 -4.60
C VAL A 9 0.35 -5.85 -5.58
N MET A 10 0.45 -5.42 -6.84
CA MET A 10 1.25 -6.15 -7.83
C MET A 10 2.72 -6.20 -7.44
N GLU A 11 3.27 -5.08 -6.97
CA GLU A 11 4.66 -5.05 -6.52
C GLU A 11 4.87 -5.96 -5.31
N LEU A 12 3.94 -5.93 -4.35
CA LEU A 12 3.97 -6.81 -3.19
C LEU A 12 4.05 -8.28 -3.63
N ASP A 13 3.23 -8.64 -4.60
CA ASP A 13 3.16 -10.01 -5.11
C ASP A 13 4.44 -10.39 -5.88
N LEU A 14 4.94 -9.50 -6.70
CA LEU A 14 6.12 -9.77 -7.54
C LEU A 14 7.40 -9.86 -6.71
N THR A 15 7.54 -9.04 -5.69
CA THR A 15 8.77 -9.00 -4.89
C THR A 15 8.76 -9.96 -3.72
N GLY A 16 7.60 -10.45 -3.32
CA GLY A 16 7.47 -11.28 -2.12
C GLY A 16 7.67 -10.50 -0.83
N ALA A 17 7.71 -9.18 -0.88
CA ALA A 17 7.88 -8.34 0.29
C ALA A 17 6.72 -8.50 1.26
N PRO A 18 6.94 -8.34 2.58
CA PRO A 18 5.85 -8.39 3.56
C PRO A 18 4.97 -7.15 3.53
N VAL A 19 5.50 -6.03 3.07
CA VAL A 19 4.79 -4.76 3.04
C VAL A 19 5.37 -3.89 1.91
N VAL A 20 4.50 -3.11 1.28
CA VAL A 20 4.91 -2.07 0.33
C VAL A 20 4.30 -0.76 0.79
N VAL A 21 5.15 0.24 1.02
CA VAL A 21 4.74 1.59 1.38
C VAL A 21 4.83 2.44 0.11
N PHE A 22 3.77 3.16 -0.19
CA PHE A 22 3.71 3.93 -1.42
C PHE A 22 2.93 5.22 -1.20
N ARG A 23 3.12 6.17 -2.12
CA ARG A 23 2.34 7.39 -2.13
C ARG A 23 1.19 7.20 -3.10
N HIS A 24 -0.03 7.35 -2.60
CA HIS A 24 -1.23 7.11 -3.41
C HIS A 24 -1.32 8.14 -4.53
N ALA A 25 -1.53 7.67 -5.76
CA ALA A 25 -1.52 8.54 -6.94
C ALA A 25 -2.65 9.57 -6.92
N SER A 26 -3.75 9.23 -6.28
CA SER A 26 -4.95 10.07 -6.29
C SER A 26 -4.86 11.26 -5.33
N HIS A 27 -4.36 11.05 -4.11
CA HIS A 27 -4.36 12.10 -3.07
C HIS A 27 -2.99 12.41 -2.50
N GLY A 28 -1.96 11.69 -2.93
CA GLY A 28 -0.59 11.96 -2.52
C GLY A 28 -0.23 11.57 -1.09
N ARG A 29 -1.14 11.00 -0.34
CA ARG A 29 -0.83 10.54 1.02
C ARG A 29 -0.10 9.21 0.99
N VAL A 30 0.68 8.95 2.04
CA VAL A 30 1.36 7.68 2.19
C VAL A 30 0.34 6.60 2.53
N ASN A 31 0.37 5.53 1.78
CA ASN A 31 -0.47 4.35 1.96
C ASN A 31 0.44 3.14 2.09
N LEU A 32 -0.10 2.03 2.56
CA LEU A 32 0.64 0.79 2.55
C LEU A 32 -0.28 -0.40 2.28
N VAL A 33 0.28 -1.42 1.65
CA VAL A 33 -0.34 -2.73 1.51
C VAL A 33 0.58 -3.75 2.16
N TYR A 34 0.00 -4.76 2.77
CA TYR A 34 0.79 -5.75 3.50
C TYR A 34 0.17 -7.13 3.34
N ARG A 35 1.01 -8.14 3.47
CA ARG A 35 0.59 -9.53 3.33
C ARG A 35 0.09 -10.03 4.69
N ARG A 36 -1.13 -10.54 4.70
CA ARG A 36 -1.73 -11.08 5.92
C ARG A 36 -1.35 -12.55 6.07
N PRO A 37 -1.34 -13.05 7.30
CA PRO A 37 -1.04 -14.47 7.54
C PRO A 37 -1.99 -15.43 6.84
N ASP A 38 -3.22 -15.01 6.56
CA ASP A 38 -4.22 -15.84 5.89
C ASP A 38 -4.05 -15.85 4.36
N GLY A 39 -3.02 -15.19 3.83
CA GLY A 39 -2.77 -15.13 2.40
C GLY A 39 -3.43 -13.96 1.68
N ASN A 40 -4.26 -13.21 2.38
CA ASN A 40 -4.89 -12.02 1.82
C ASN A 40 -3.97 -10.80 1.93
N VAL A 41 -4.35 -9.73 1.26
CA VAL A 41 -3.61 -8.47 1.30
C VAL A 41 -4.44 -7.44 2.06
N GLY A 42 -3.83 -6.78 3.04
CA GLY A 42 -4.44 -5.68 3.75
C GLY A 42 -3.97 -4.35 3.14
N TRP A 43 -4.81 -3.34 3.25
CA TRP A 43 -4.52 -2.00 2.76
C TRP A 43 -4.81 -1.01 3.88
N ILE A 44 -3.86 -0.12 4.14
CA ILE A 44 -4.01 0.94 5.12
C ILE A 44 -3.89 2.29 4.39
N ASP A 45 -4.94 3.09 4.50
CA ASP A 45 -4.98 4.45 3.99
C ASP A 45 -5.18 5.36 5.20
N PRO A 46 -4.10 5.79 5.88
CA PRO A 46 -4.25 6.61 7.06
C PRO A 46 -4.87 7.96 6.71
N PRO A 47 -5.63 8.55 7.64
CA PRO A 47 -6.23 9.87 7.40
C PRO A 47 -5.14 10.92 7.26
N ALA A 48 -5.49 12.04 6.61
CA ALA A 48 -4.60 13.18 6.55
C ALA A 48 -4.25 13.61 7.98
N ALA A 49 -2.99 14.03 8.19
CA ALA A 49 -2.55 14.48 9.50
C ALA A 49 -3.42 15.63 9.98
N ALA A 50 -3.91 15.52 11.20
CA ALA A 50 -4.73 16.55 11.83
C ALA A 50 -3.93 17.19 12.95
N HIS A 51 -3.88 18.49 12.97
CA HIS A 51 -3.16 19.25 13.99
C HIS A 51 -4.02 20.41 14.46
#